data_c8e25789c2284c30a6c1d6cafb46e071
#
_entry.id   c8e25789c2284c30a6c1d6cafb46e071
#
_cell.length_a   1.000
_cell.length_b   1.000
_cell.length_c   1.000
_cell.angle_alpha   90.00
_cell.angle_beta   90.00
_cell.angle_gamma   90.00
#
_symmetry.space_group_name_H-M   'P 1'
#
loop_
_entity.id
_entity.type
_entity.pdbx_description
1 polymer ?
#
loop_
_entity_poly.entity_id
_entity_poly.type
_entity_poly.pdbx_seq_one_letter_code
_entity_poly.pdbx_strand_id
1 'polypeptide(L)'
;MNNSSYLVAAILGVLAFILTVNVGFAQLSFRTDLVGEAEVPPIFSESTGSALIAGNDSSLKYQINVTSLDKVTGVSLYKGDDSENGQVLVSLLNSTEPSGLVEGKLVEGTINSSSILAPLANLTTNVTMNLPAPGNMTNLTSASGNMTASGNMTSPAAPVSKLEALIDLMNQNMTYINIHTSQFPEGELRGTLKPTNSTG
;
A
#
# COMPACT_ATOMS: atom_id res chain seq x y z
N MET A 1 15.42 23.17 58.01
CA MET A 1 14.53 22.70 56.94
C MET A 1 15.43 22.13 55.88
N ASN A 2 15.36 20.82 55.67
CA ASN A 2 16.38 20.08 54.92
C ASN A 2 16.14 20.16 53.39
N ASN A 3 17.19 20.65 52.69
CA ASN A 3 17.19 20.74 51.22
C ASN A 3 16.95 19.39 50.49
N SER A 4 17.11 18.28 51.22
CA SER A 4 16.86 16.93 50.68
C SER A 4 15.40 16.64 50.31
N SER A 5 14.45 17.30 51.00
CA SER A 5 13.00 17.07 50.73
C SER A 5 12.53 17.68 49.42
N TYR A 6 13.17 18.79 49.00
CA TYR A 6 12.81 19.43 47.71
C TYR A 6 13.45 18.68 46.52
N LEU A 7 14.61 18.05 46.75
CA LEU A 7 15.27 17.25 45.70
C LEU A 7 14.53 15.98 45.38
N VAL A 8 13.95 15.33 46.40
CA VAL A 8 13.11 14.12 46.20
C VAL A 8 11.79 14.46 45.54
N ALA A 9 11.17 15.60 45.88
CA ALA A 9 9.92 16.05 45.22
C ALA A 9 10.15 16.46 43.77
N ALA A 10 11.30 17.04 43.42
CA ALA A 10 11.68 17.42 42.06
C ALA A 10 11.94 16.17 41.18
N ILE A 11 12.55 15.13 41.74
CA ILE A 11 12.82 13.88 41.01
C ILE A 11 11.53 13.09 40.75
N LEU A 12 10.60 13.07 41.71
CA LEU A 12 9.27 12.46 41.51
C LEU A 12 8.39 13.20 40.50
N GLY A 13 8.51 14.53 40.43
CA GLY A 13 7.78 15.35 39.47
C GLY A 13 8.26 15.17 38.02
N VAL A 14 9.55 14.90 37.81
CA VAL A 14 10.10 14.65 36.46
C VAL A 14 9.84 13.23 35.97
N LEU A 15 9.66 12.26 36.87
CA LEU A 15 9.35 10.88 36.49
C LEU A 15 7.87 10.66 36.10
N ALA A 16 6.97 11.58 36.47
CA ALA A 16 5.54 11.50 36.13
C ALA A 16 5.20 12.04 34.74
N PHE A 17 6.16 12.62 33.98
CA PHE A 17 5.88 13.24 32.68
C PHE A 17 6.32 12.39 31.48
N ILE A 18 6.73 11.14 31.68
CA ILE A 18 7.10 10.22 30.60
C ILE A 18 6.03 9.12 30.42
N LEU A 19 4.78 9.41 30.73
CA LEU A 19 3.65 8.67 30.15
C LEU A 19 3.24 9.37 28.85
N THR A 20 4.12 9.39 27.86
CA THR A 20 3.70 9.58 26.49
C THR A 20 2.83 8.38 26.14
N VAL A 21 1.53 8.60 26.10
CA VAL A 21 0.58 7.69 25.49
C VAL A 21 1.06 7.53 24.03
N ASN A 22 1.82 6.47 23.78
CA ASN A 22 1.96 5.96 22.43
C ASN A 22 0.58 5.45 22.04
N VAL A 23 -0.26 6.32 21.51
CA VAL A 23 -1.38 5.91 20.67
C VAL A 23 -0.68 5.31 19.44
N GLY A 24 -0.44 4.00 19.51
CA GLY A 24 0.09 3.24 18.40
C GLY A 24 -0.96 3.28 17.30
N PHE A 25 -0.87 4.27 16.41
CA PHE A 25 -1.47 4.12 15.10
C PHE A 25 -0.79 2.90 14.49
N ALA A 26 -1.58 1.90 14.14
CA ALA A 26 -1.07 0.75 13.40
C ALA A 26 -0.36 1.30 12.16
N GLN A 27 0.96 1.30 12.19
CA GLN A 27 1.77 1.79 11.09
C GLN A 27 1.75 0.69 10.02
N LEU A 28 1.13 0.97 8.90
CA LEU A 28 1.21 0.12 7.72
C LEU A 28 2.65 0.06 7.25
N SER A 29 3.13 -1.14 6.95
CA SER A 29 4.48 -1.34 6.44
C SER A 29 4.49 -2.50 5.45
N PHE A 30 5.09 -2.27 4.30
CA PHE A 30 5.21 -3.23 3.20
C PHE A 30 6.67 -3.28 2.75
N ARG A 31 7.13 -4.46 2.41
CA ARG A 31 8.51 -4.69 2.03
C ARG A 31 8.62 -5.67 0.87
N THR A 32 9.68 -5.53 0.08
CA THR A 32 10.08 -6.53 -0.92
C THR A 32 11.58 -6.44 -1.21
N ASP A 33 12.16 -7.56 -1.61
CA ASP A 33 13.42 -7.60 -2.31
C ASP A 33 13.16 -7.49 -3.82
N LEU A 34 14.07 -6.86 -4.55
CA LEU A 34 13.98 -6.57 -5.97
C LEU A 34 15.08 -7.34 -6.70
N VAL A 35 14.67 -8.24 -7.58
CA VAL A 35 15.58 -9.14 -8.31
C VAL A 35 15.12 -9.34 -9.75
N GLY A 36 16.05 -9.65 -10.65
CA GLY A 36 15.73 -9.87 -12.08
C GLY A 36 14.91 -11.13 -12.33
N GLU A 37 15.09 -12.17 -11.49
CA GLU A 37 14.35 -13.42 -11.59
C GLU A 37 12.84 -13.27 -11.31
N ALA A 38 12.44 -12.18 -10.64
CA ALA A 38 11.04 -11.87 -10.41
C ALA A 38 10.36 -11.13 -11.56
N GLU A 39 11.10 -10.76 -12.62
CA GLU A 39 10.52 -10.17 -13.83
C GLU A 39 9.66 -11.18 -14.60
N VAL A 40 8.76 -10.66 -15.44
CA VAL A 40 7.91 -11.48 -16.31
C VAL A 40 8.08 -11.03 -17.77
N PRO A 41 8.81 -11.82 -18.60
CA PRO A 41 9.55 -13.04 -18.26
C PRO A 41 10.78 -12.77 -17.39
N PRO A 42 11.26 -13.77 -16.62
CA PRO A 42 12.45 -13.63 -15.80
C PRO A 42 13.69 -13.25 -16.61
N ILE A 43 14.53 -12.38 -16.02
CA ILE A 43 15.81 -11.99 -16.61
C ILE A 43 16.96 -12.28 -15.63
N PHE A 44 18.16 -12.41 -16.17
CA PHE A 44 19.36 -12.44 -15.36
C PHE A 44 19.88 -11.02 -15.15
N SER A 45 20.03 -10.61 -13.90
CA SER A 45 20.70 -9.36 -13.50
C SER A 45 21.58 -9.64 -12.29
N GLU A 46 22.78 -9.04 -12.28
CA GLU A 46 23.68 -9.05 -11.11
C GLU A 46 23.28 -7.97 -10.10
N SER A 47 22.44 -7.04 -10.51
CA SER A 47 21.88 -5.99 -9.65
C SER A 47 20.80 -6.57 -8.74
N THR A 48 20.67 -5.99 -7.57
CA THR A 48 19.60 -6.30 -6.61
C THR A 48 19.08 -5.04 -5.96
N GLY A 49 17.96 -5.13 -5.30
CA GLY A 49 17.42 -4.00 -4.55
C GLY A 49 16.50 -4.42 -3.42
N SER A 50 16.02 -3.43 -2.70
CA SER A 50 14.98 -3.58 -1.70
C SER A 50 14.09 -2.35 -1.66
N ALA A 51 12.83 -2.56 -1.37
CA ALA A 51 11.86 -1.49 -1.20
C ALA A 51 11.16 -1.59 0.14
N LEU A 52 10.93 -0.44 0.77
CA LEU A 52 10.14 -0.27 1.96
C LEU A 52 9.10 0.82 1.70
N ILE A 53 7.84 0.53 1.99
CA ILE A 53 6.75 1.51 1.99
C ILE A 53 6.08 1.44 3.36
N ALA A 54 5.97 2.58 4.05
CA ALA A 54 5.39 2.62 5.38
C ALA A 54 4.62 3.92 5.62
N GLY A 55 3.57 3.86 6.42
CA GLY A 55 2.77 5.04 6.74
C GLY A 55 1.41 4.73 7.34
N ASN A 56 0.42 5.52 6.94
CA ASN A 56 -0.95 5.44 7.40
C ASN A 56 -1.93 5.69 6.25
N ASP A 57 -3.23 5.71 6.54
CA ASP A 57 -4.31 5.90 5.55
C ASP A 57 -4.32 7.29 4.86
N SER A 58 -3.48 8.21 5.31
CA SER A 58 -3.38 9.56 4.72
C SER A 58 -2.17 9.72 3.81
N SER A 59 -1.07 9.01 4.09
CA SER A 59 0.15 9.05 3.29
C SER A 59 1.08 7.86 3.58
N LEU A 60 1.78 7.40 2.54
CA LEU A 60 2.80 6.36 2.63
C LEU A 60 4.14 6.95 2.21
N LYS A 61 5.17 6.77 3.01
CA LYS A 61 6.55 7.07 2.64
C LYS A 61 7.17 5.84 2.01
N TYR A 62 7.98 6.03 0.98
CA TYR A 62 8.73 4.95 0.36
C TYR A 62 10.22 5.24 0.32
N GLN A 63 11.00 4.19 0.34
CA GLN A 63 12.45 4.20 0.14
C GLN A 63 12.84 2.95 -0.65
N ILE A 64 13.64 3.15 -1.69
CA ILE A 64 14.17 2.09 -2.53
C ILE A 64 15.68 2.20 -2.53
N ASN A 65 16.33 1.08 -2.24
CA ASN A 65 17.78 0.93 -2.26
C ASN A 65 18.14 -0.13 -3.30
N VAL A 66 19.29 0.06 -3.94
CA VAL A 66 19.81 -0.85 -4.96
C VAL A 66 21.30 -1.09 -4.78
N THR A 67 21.79 -2.17 -5.37
CA THR A 67 23.19 -2.54 -5.43
C THR A 67 23.56 -2.77 -6.88
N SER A 68 24.64 -2.14 -7.34
CA SER A 68 25.22 -2.30 -8.68
C SER A 68 24.26 -2.03 -9.84
N LEU A 69 23.34 -1.06 -9.70
CA LEU A 69 22.36 -0.74 -10.73
C LEU A 69 22.80 0.47 -11.56
N ASP A 70 22.84 0.31 -12.89
CA ASP A 70 23.27 1.36 -13.81
C ASP A 70 22.14 1.82 -14.73
N LYS A 71 22.22 3.08 -15.19
CA LYS A 71 21.34 3.65 -16.22
C LYS A 71 19.85 3.53 -15.91
N VAL A 72 19.46 3.78 -14.68
CA VAL A 72 18.05 3.79 -14.27
C VAL A 72 17.29 4.87 -15.02
N THR A 73 16.17 4.49 -15.62
CA THR A 73 15.25 5.39 -16.34
C THR A 73 13.96 5.63 -15.61
N GLY A 74 13.54 4.69 -14.73
CA GLY A 74 12.30 4.84 -13.99
C GLY A 74 12.12 3.80 -12.90
N VAL A 75 11.25 4.13 -11.96
CA VAL A 75 10.75 3.22 -10.92
C VAL A 75 9.27 3.47 -10.77
N SER A 76 8.48 2.42 -10.79
CA SER A 76 7.03 2.53 -10.64
C SER A 76 6.46 1.42 -9.78
N LEU A 77 5.34 1.74 -9.15
CA LEU A 77 4.47 0.79 -8.46
C LEU A 77 3.36 0.37 -9.42
N TYR A 78 3.19 -0.93 -9.58
CA TYR A 78 2.24 -1.54 -10.49
C TYR A 78 1.17 -2.33 -9.76
N LYS A 79 0.02 -2.52 -10.40
CA LYS A 79 -0.99 -3.50 -10.02
C LYS A 79 -0.61 -4.85 -10.62
N GLY A 80 -0.70 -5.92 -9.85
CA GLY A 80 -0.47 -7.30 -10.28
C GLY A 80 0.24 -8.11 -9.20
N ASP A 81 0.30 -9.41 -9.44
CA ASP A 81 1.03 -10.37 -8.61
C ASP A 81 2.36 -10.79 -9.27
N ASP A 82 2.91 -11.93 -8.88
CA ASP A 82 4.18 -12.47 -9.38
C ASP A 82 4.10 -13.05 -10.81
N SER A 83 2.91 -13.16 -11.41
CA SER A 83 2.68 -13.93 -12.64
C SER A 83 2.44 -13.08 -13.88
N GLU A 84 2.10 -11.80 -13.73
CA GLU A 84 1.70 -10.96 -14.85
C GLU A 84 2.25 -9.53 -14.79
N ASN A 85 2.34 -8.89 -15.96
CA ASN A 85 2.64 -7.46 -16.07
C ASN A 85 1.33 -6.68 -16.01
N GLY A 86 1.21 -5.79 -15.04
CA GLY A 86 0.03 -4.98 -14.80
C GLY A 86 0.19 -3.51 -15.19
N GLN A 87 -0.79 -2.71 -14.82
CA GLN A 87 -0.75 -1.27 -15.09
C GLN A 87 -0.04 -0.49 -13.99
N VAL A 88 0.58 0.63 -14.37
CA VAL A 88 1.20 1.57 -13.43
C VAL A 88 0.14 2.19 -12.53
N LEU A 89 0.35 2.12 -11.23
CA LEU A 89 -0.45 2.80 -10.21
C LEU A 89 0.18 4.12 -9.78
N VAL A 90 1.50 4.12 -9.54
CA VAL A 90 2.24 5.29 -9.07
C VAL A 90 3.62 5.32 -9.75
N SER A 91 4.01 6.45 -10.32
CA SER A 91 5.39 6.68 -10.73
C SER A 91 6.18 7.19 -9.52
N LEU A 92 7.21 6.45 -9.12
CA LEU A 92 8.06 6.76 -7.97
C LEU A 92 9.32 7.52 -8.37
N LEU A 93 9.86 7.20 -9.55
CA LEU A 93 10.95 7.92 -10.22
C LEU A 93 10.70 7.91 -11.72
N ASN A 94 10.82 9.07 -12.34
CA ASN A 94 10.83 9.19 -13.80
C ASN A 94 12.00 10.11 -14.18
N SER A 95 13.00 9.56 -14.84
CA SER A 95 14.19 10.29 -15.27
C SER A 95 14.22 10.37 -16.79
N THR A 96 14.43 11.57 -17.30
CA THR A 96 14.65 11.80 -18.73
C THR A 96 16.08 11.49 -19.14
N GLU A 97 17.00 11.51 -18.18
CA GLU A 97 18.40 11.16 -18.38
C GLU A 97 18.70 9.93 -17.52
N PRO A 98 19.23 8.84 -18.10
CA PRO A 98 19.63 7.67 -17.33
C PRO A 98 20.66 8.03 -16.26
N SER A 99 20.53 7.45 -15.07
CA SER A 99 21.53 7.61 -14.02
C SER A 99 22.87 6.96 -14.42
N GLY A 100 23.93 7.30 -13.71
CA GLY A 100 25.12 6.45 -13.66
C GLY A 100 24.91 5.29 -12.69
N LEU A 101 25.99 4.55 -12.40
CA LEU A 101 25.96 3.43 -11.42
C LEU A 101 25.47 3.92 -10.04
N VAL A 102 24.48 3.26 -9.50
CA VAL A 102 23.87 3.57 -8.21
C VAL A 102 24.15 2.44 -7.22
N GLU A 103 24.62 2.85 -6.04
CA GLU A 103 24.83 2.01 -4.87
C GLU A 103 24.12 2.64 -3.68
N GLY A 104 23.27 1.89 -2.98
CA GLY A 104 22.50 2.38 -1.84
C GLY A 104 21.17 3.00 -2.23
N LYS A 105 20.83 4.15 -1.67
CA LYS A 105 19.52 4.77 -1.87
C LYS A 105 19.34 5.28 -3.30
N LEU A 106 18.40 4.69 -4.04
CA LEU A 106 18.03 5.12 -5.39
C LEU A 106 17.02 6.27 -5.34
N VAL A 107 15.94 6.09 -4.60
CA VAL A 107 14.86 7.09 -4.49
C VAL A 107 14.11 6.95 -3.18
N GLU A 108 13.59 8.07 -2.70
CA GLU A 108 12.64 8.14 -1.57
C GLU A 108 11.59 9.21 -1.84
N GLY A 109 10.42 9.08 -1.21
CA GLY A 109 9.35 10.04 -1.37
C GLY A 109 8.10 9.69 -0.59
N THR A 110 6.99 10.31 -1.00
CA THR A 110 5.68 10.12 -0.37
C THR A 110 4.60 9.85 -1.41
N ILE A 111 3.80 8.84 -1.15
CA ILE A 111 2.59 8.52 -1.93
C ILE A 111 1.38 9.04 -1.18
N ASN A 112 0.53 9.79 -1.85
CA ASN A 112 -0.77 10.23 -1.39
C ASN A 112 -1.82 9.98 -2.48
N SER A 113 -3.08 10.28 -2.23
CA SER A 113 -4.17 10.03 -3.19
C SER A 113 -3.94 10.72 -4.55
N SER A 114 -3.23 11.85 -4.59
CA SER A 114 -2.95 12.57 -5.86
C SER A 114 -1.80 11.93 -6.66
N SER A 115 -0.94 11.16 -6.02
CA SER A 115 0.16 10.44 -6.68
C SER A 115 -0.34 9.24 -7.51
N ILE A 116 -1.59 8.78 -7.28
CA ILE A 116 -2.14 7.57 -7.88
C ILE A 116 -2.76 7.90 -9.24
N LEU A 117 -2.16 7.36 -10.30
CA LEU A 117 -2.47 7.66 -11.70
C LEU A 117 -3.71 6.92 -12.20
N ALA A 118 -3.88 5.66 -11.78
CA ALA A 118 -4.96 4.82 -12.27
C ALA A 118 -6.30 5.10 -11.56
N PRO A 119 -7.43 5.01 -12.29
CA PRO A 119 -8.72 4.93 -11.65
C PRO A 119 -8.86 3.57 -10.95
N LEU A 120 -8.73 3.55 -9.63
CA LEU A 120 -8.94 2.34 -8.81
C LEU A 120 -10.44 2.05 -8.60
N ALA A 121 -11.32 2.73 -9.34
CA ALA A 121 -12.77 2.67 -9.21
C ALA A 121 -13.39 1.28 -9.48
N ASN A 122 -12.65 0.32 -10.01
CA ASN A 122 -13.14 -1.05 -10.27
C ASN A 122 -12.69 -2.05 -9.18
N LEU A 123 -12.17 -1.55 -8.07
CA LEU A 123 -11.90 -2.36 -6.87
C LEU A 123 -13.10 -2.42 -5.91
N THR A 124 -14.29 -2.15 -6.43
CA THR A 124 -15.48 -2.58 -5.72
C THR A 124 -15.34 -4.09 -5.57
N THR A 125 -15.04 -4.51 -4.37
CA THR A 125 -15.11 -5.89 -3.92
C THR A 125 -16.31 -6.55 -4.59
N ASN A 126 -16.06 -7.54 -5.44
CA ASN A 126 -17.07 -8.54 -5.76
C ASN A 126 -17.35 -9.30 -4.46
N VAL A 127 -18.01 -8.66 -3.52
CA VAL A 127 -18.79 -9.37 -2.53
C VAL A 127 -19.96 -9.97 -3.32
N THR A 128 -19.70 -11.11 -3.91
CA THR A 128 -20.78 -11.99 -4.38
C THR A 128 -21.52 -12.41 -3.13
N MET A 129 -22.49 -11.58 -2.74
CA MET A 129 -23.52 -12.06 -1.82
C MET A 129 -24.20 -13.19 -2.57
N ASN A 130 -23.85 -14.41 -2.21
CA ASN A 130 -24.56 -15.61 -2.62
C ASN A 130 -25.93 -15.55 -1.93
N LEU A 131 -26.83 -14.72 -2.46
CA LEU A 131 -28.23 -14.79 -2.08
C LEU A 131 -28.73 -16.17 -2.54
N PRO A 132 -29.33 -16.96 -1.64
CA PRO A 132 -30.04 -18.16 -2.07
C PRO A 132 -31.11 -17.74 -3.07
N ALA A 133 -31.18 -18.44 -4.18
CA ALA A 133 -32.18 -18.20 -5.22
C ALA A 133 -33.58 -18.15 -4.59
N PRO A 134 -34.42 -17.16 -4.97
CA PRO A 134 -35.80 -17.15 -4.50
C PRO A 134 -36.51 -18.41 -5.04
N GLY A 135 -36.86 -19.29 -4.12
CA GLY A 135 -37.70 -20.44 -4.43
C GLY A 135 -39.01 -19.95 -5.05
N ASN A 136 -39.39 -20.63 -6.10
CA ASN A 136 -40.60 -20.53 -6.86
C ASN A 136 -41.80 -20.09 -6.01
N MET A 137 -42.27 -18.83 -6.16
CA MET A 137 -43.57 -18.39 -5.72
C MET A 137 -44.46 -18.10 -6.91
N THR A 138 -45.14 -19.15 -7.34
CA THR A 138 -46.34 -19.03 -8.16
C THR A 138 -47.53 -18.66 -7.28
N ASN A 139 -48.31 -17.66 -7.73
CA ASN A 139 -49.63 -17.25 -7.25
C ASN A 139 -49.69 -16.41 -5.95
N LEU A 140 -49.91 -15.11 -6.15
CA LEU A 140 -50.89 -14.39 -5.34
C LEU A 140 -51.50 -13.22 -6.16
N THR A 141 -52.76 -13.39 -6.45
CA THR A 141 -53.72 -12.41 -6.99
C THR A 141 -53.83 -11.20 -6.04
N SER A 142 -53.94 -10.06 -6.65
CA SER A 142 -54.47 -8.75 -6.22
C SER A 142 -54.99 -8.63 -4.78
N ALA A 143 -54.30 -7.86 -3.97
CA ALA A 143 -54.92 -7.11 -2.87
C ALA A 143 -54.23 -5.75 -2.76
N SER A 144 -55.00 -4.69 -3.01
CA SER A 144 -54.65 -3.30 -2.78
C SER A 144 -54.47 -3.11 -1.27
N GLY A 145 -53.23 -2.89 -0.85
CA GLY A 145 -52.88 -2.58 0.53
C GLY A 145 -51.61 -1.77 0.55
N ASN A 146 -51.74 -0.56 1.09
CA ASN A 146 -50.66 0.40 1.31
C ASN A 146 -49.58 -0.26 2.21
N MET A 147 -48.55 -0.84 1.63
CA MET A 147 -47.39 -1.32 2.34
C MET A 147 -46.27 -0.25 2.24
N THR A 148 -46.09 0.49 3.31
CA THR A 148 -44.85 1.22 3.59
C THR A 148 -43.74 0.18 3.66
N ALA A 149 -43.01 0.02 2.54
CA ALA A 149 -41.78 -0.76 2.53
C ALA A 149 -40.74 -0.02 3.36
N SER A 150 -40.55 -0.43 4.59
CA SER A 150 -39.34 -0.14 5.35
C SER A 150 -38.22 -0.98 4.74
N GLY A 151 -37.79 -0.58 3.56
CA GLY A 151 -36.59 -1.10 2.94
C GLY A 151 -35.41 -0.57 3.73
N ASN A 152 -34.69 -1.48 4.36
CA ASN A 152 -33.34 -1.21 4.86
C ASN A 152 -32.49 -0.81 3.64
N MET A 153 -32.48 0.49 3.31
CA MET A 153 -31.57 1.04 2.32
C MET A 153 -30.17 0.94 2.93
N THR A 154 -29.42 -0.08 2.56
CA THR A 154 -27.99 -0.05 2.69
C THR A 154 -27.51 1.20 1.97
N SER A 155 -27.11 2.19 2.78
CA SER A 155 -26.44 3.40 2.28
C SER A 155 -25.33 2.96 1.34
N PRO A 156 -25.21 3.52 0.12
CA PRO A 156 -24.07 3.22 -0.72
C PRO A 156 -22.81 3.49 0.08
N ALA A 157 -21.91 2.50 0.14
CA ALA A 157 -20.65 2.66 0.83
C ALA A 157 -19.99 3.94 0.33
N ALA A 158 -19.49 4.76 1.26
CA ALA A 158 -18.79 5.99 0.90
C ALA A 158 -17.65 5.63 -0.07
N PRO A 159 -17.38 6.46 -1.09
CA PRO A 159 -16.32 6.18 -2.03
C PRO A 159 -14.99 6.08 -1.28
N VAL A 160 -14.36 4.89 -1.33
CA VAL A 160 -13.04 4.67 -0.76
C VAL A 160 -12.02 5.61 -1.43
N SER A 161 -11.09 6.15 -0.65
CA SER A 161 -10.04 6.99 -1.21
C SER A 161 -9.12 6.15 -2.13
N LYS A 162 -8.47 6.79 -3.11
CA LYS A 162 -7.50 6.10 -3.96
C LYS A 162 -6.36 5.47 -3.14
N LEU A 163 -5.95 6.14 -2.06
CA LEU A 163 -4.88 5.64 -1.20
C LEU A 163 -5.33 4.40 -0.41
N GLU A 164 -6.55 4.41 0.12
CA GLU A 164 -7.15 3.27 0.80
C GLU A 164 -7.25 2.06 -0.14
N ALA A 165 -7.74 2.27 -1.36
CA ALA A 165 -7.79 1.22 -2.38
C ALA A 165 -6.38 0.68 -2.76
N LEU A 166 -5.37 1.54 -2.78
CA LEU A 166 -3.98 1.11 -2.98
C LEU A 166 -3.48 0.26 -1.81
N ILE A 167 -3.74 0.69 -0.57
CA ILE A 167 -3.38 -0.06 0.63
C ILE A 167 -4.05 -1.44 0.64
N ASP A 168 -5.30 -1.54 0.22
CA ASP A 168 -6.01 -2.81 0.10
C ASP A 168 -5.35 -3.75 -0.90
N LEU A 169 -4.92 -3.25 -2.07
CA LEU A 169 -4.15 -4.03 -3.03
C LEU A 169 -2.81 -4.51 -2.45
N MET A 170 -2.12 -3.65 -1.73
CA MET A 170 -0.84 -4.00 -1.09
C MET A 170 -1.03 -5.09 -0.02
N ASN A 171 -2.09 -5.01 0.77
CA ASN A 171 -2.45 -6.03 1.76
C ASN A 171 -2.78 -7.39 1.13
N GLN A 172 -3.26 -7.40 -0.11
CA GLN A 172 -3.58 -8.60 -0.89
C GLN A 172 -2.39 -9.14 -1.69
N ASN A 173 -1.20 -8.54 -1.58
CA ASN A 173 -0.01 -8.82 -2.40
C ASN A 173 -0.27 -8.64 -3.91
N MET A 174 -1.16 -7.72 -4.26
CA MET A 174 -1.55 -7.40 -5.64
C MET A 174 -0.86 -6.13 -6.16
N THR A 175 0.34 -5.86 -5.65
CA THR A 175 1.18 -4.75 -6.10
C THR A 175 2.64 -5.15 -6.12
N TYR A 176 3.37 -4.67 -7.12
CA TYR A 176 4.81 -4.87 -7.21
C TYR A 176 5.53 -3.59 -7.62
N ILE A 177 6.80 -3.49 -7.27
CA ILE A 177 7.70 -2.45 -7.76
C ILE A 177 8.49 -3.02 -8.91
N ASN A 178 8.66 -2.21 -9.97
CA ASN A 178 9.53 -2.50 -11.10
C ASN A 178 10.46 -1.33 -11.34
N ILE A 179 11.76 -1.63 -11.53
CA ILE A 179 12.81 -0.67 -11.86
C ILE A 179 13.23 -0.90 -13.30
N HIS A 180 13.15 0.16 -14.09
CA HIS A 180 13.52 0.16 -15.50
C HIS A 180 14.89 0.79 -15.69
N THR A 181 15.67 0.24 -16.61
CA THR A 181 16.96 0.79 -17.03
C THR A 181 17.01 0.94 -18.54
N SER A 182 18.04 1.62 -19.05
CA SER A 182 18.23 1.70 -20.50
C SER A 182 18.54 0.36 -21.14
N GLN A 183 19.07 -0.59 -20.37
CA GLN A 183 19.38 -1.94 -20.86
C GLN A 183 18.14 -2.83 -20.84
N PHE A 184 17.27 -2.65 -19.85
CA PHE A 184 16.02 -3.39 -19.66
C PHE A 184 14.85 -2.41 -19.57
N PRO A 185 14.35 -1.90 -20.71
CA PRO A 185 13.27 -0.91 -20.71
C PRO A 185 11.93 -1.44 -20.18
N GLU A 186 11.71 -2.75 -20.25
CA GLU A 186 10.51 -3.42 -19.73
C GLU A 186 10.59 -3.73 -18.22
N GLY A 187 11.79 -3.65 -17.64
CA GLY A 187 12.09 -3.89 -16.23
C GLY A 187 13.38 -4.66 -16.04
N GLU A 188 14.18 -4.28 -15.07
CA GLU A 188 15.40 -4.99 -14.65
C GLU A 188 15.26 -5.64 -13.29
N LEU A 189 14.60 -4.97 -12.35
CA LEU A 189 14.41 -5.48 -10.99
C LEU A 189 12.94 -5.35 -10.59
N ARG A 190 12.37 -6.46 -10.15
CA ARG A 190 10.97 -6.54 -9.72
C ARG A 190 10.85 -7.18 -8.35
N GLY A 191 9.80 -6.82 -7.62
CA GLY A 191 9.44 -7.48 -6.36
C GLY A 191 8.02 -7.14 -5.92
N THR A 192 7.26 -8.16 -5.52
CA THR A 192 5.91 -8.03 -5.00
C THR A 192 5.94 -7.55 -3.56
N LEU A 193 5.24 -6.47 -3.27
CA LEU A 193 5.14 -5.91 -1.93
C LEU A 193 4.33 -6.82 -1.02
N LYS A 194 4.87 -7.09 0.17
CA LYS A 194 4.22 -7.91 1.19
C LYS A 194 4.11 -7.12 2.50
N PRO A 195 2.98 -7.22 3.20
CA PRO A 195 2.85 -6.58 4.50
C PRO A 195 3.88 -7.16 5.47
N THR A 196 4.57 -6.28 6.19
CA THR A 196 5.42 -6.70 7.30
C THR A 196 4.55 -6.71 8.55
N ASN A 197 4.31 -7.91 9.09
CA ASN A 197 3.64 -8.02 10.39
C ASN A 197 4.52 -7.35 11.43
N SER A 198 4.09 -6.20 11.92
CA SER A 198 4.66 -5.61 13.13
C SER A 198 4.23 -6.49 14.29
N THR A 199 5.01 -7.56 14.56
CA THR A 199 4.92 -8.25 15.84
C THR A 199 5.56 -7.31 16.85
N GLY A 200 4.71 -6.52 17.54
CA GLY A 200 5.10 -5.70 18.66
C GLY A 200 5.41 -6.53 19.89
#